data_72139cdc69599472007d52fa42a73716
#
_entry.id   72139cdc69599472007d52fa42a73716
#
_cell.length_a   1.000
_cell.length_b   1.000
_cell.length_c   1.000
_cell.angle_alpha   90.00
_cell.angle_beta   90.00
_cell.angle_gamma   90.00
#
_symmetry.space_group_name_H-M   'P 1'
#
loop_
_entity.id
_entity.type
_entity.pdbx_description
1 polymer ?
#
loop_
_entity_poly.entity_id
_entity_poly.type
_entity_poly.pdbx_seq_one_letter_code
_entity_poly.pdbx_strand_id
1 'polypeptide(L)'
;MRKIRSSNLAQLLMQLRFTPEAKRHAQLAAAERLYCLIEDGKQYPYDFVCFHITGFHPKLGLEHELIDGRDLRDDLQIFIAKLSGKLATSVTRESERVYTVGDLAARFKVSTKTIDRWRKRGLLARKFIFGDGEHRLGFLESTVERFARENPHLVAKAG
;
A
#
# COMPACT_ATOMS: atom_id res chain seq x y z
N MET A 1 6.44 -15.33 -1.43
CA MET A 1 5.42 -14.29 -1.19
C MET A 1 5.49 -13.81 0.26
N ARG A 2 5.62 -12.52 0.46
CA ARG A 2 5.69 -11.97 1.80
C ARG A 2 4.35 -12.04 2.51
N LYS A 3 4.38 -12.24 3.81
CA LYS A 3 3.19 -12.33 4.65
C LYS A 3 3.17 -11.16 5.64
N ILE A 4 1.96 -10.78 6.04
CA ILE A 4 1.77 -9.81 7.10
C ILE A 4 2.23 -10.45 8.42
N ARG A 5 3.13 -9.76 9.14
CA ARG A 5 3.68 -10.27 10.40
C ARG A 5 2.71 -10.16 11.56
N SER A 6 2.00 -9.03 11.65
CA SER A 6 1.01 -8.84 12.70
C SER A 6 -0.20 -9.73 12.41
N SER A 7 -0.46 -10.69 13.29
CA SER A 7 -1.61 -11.58 13.14
C SER A 7 -2.92 -10.81 13.22
N ASN A 8 -2.98 -9.75 14.03
CA ASN A 8 -4.17 -8.91 14.14
C ASN A 8 -4.44 -8.16 12.83
N LEU A 9 -3.41 -7.62 12.20
CA LEU A 9 -3.57 -6.93 10.93
C LEU A 9 -3.93 -7.91 9.81
N ALA A 10 -3.37 -9.12 9.83
CA ALA A 10 -3.72 -10.17 8.87
C ALA A 10 -5.20 -10.57 8.99
N GLN A 11 -5.69 -10.70 10.23
CA GLN A 11 -7.10 -10.99 10.47
C GLN A 11 -8.00 -9.85 10.02
N LEU A 12 -7.58 -8.61 10.25
CA LEU A 12 -8.35 -7.45 9.80
C LEU A 12 -8.51 -7.48 8.27
N LEU A 13 -7.45 -7.79 7.55
CA LEU A 13 -7.52 -7.91 6.10
C LEU A 13 -8.55 -8.95 5.67
N MET A 14 -8.57 -10.10 6.34
CA MET A 14 -9.56 -11.15 6.05
C MET A 14 -10.99 -10.70 6.33
N GLN A 15 -11.19 -9.94 7.41
CA GLN A 15 -12.51 -9.42 7.75
C GLN A 15 -13.00 -8.38 6.74
N LEU A 16 -12.10 -7.53 6.25
CA LEU A 16 -12.47 -6.45 5.33
C LEU A 16 -12.91 -6.96 3.96
N ARG A 17 -12.57 -8.17 3.59
CA ARG A 17 -13.03 -8.74 2.30
C ARG A 17 -14.55 -8.87 2.21
N PHE A 18 -15.24 -8.90 3.36
CA PHE A 18 -16.69 -8.98 3.42
C PHE A 18 -17.35 -7.60 3.49
N THR A 19 -16.57 -6.55 3.52
CA THR A 19 -17.09 -5.18 3.60
C THR A 19 -17.59 -4.74 2.22
N PRO A 20 -18.68 -3.95 2.15
CA PRO A 20 -19.15 -3.41 0.87
C PRO A 20 -18.05 -2.65 0.13
N GLU A 21 -18.08 -2.71 -1.20
CA GLU A 21 -17.06 -2.13 -2.07
C GLU A 21 -16.76 -0.67 -1.75
N ALA A 22 -17.80 0.15 -1.56
CA ALA A 22 -17.60 1.58 -1.27
C ALA A 22 -16.78 1.80 0.00
N LYS A 23 -17.05 1.01 1.05
CA LYS A 23 -16.28 1.10 2.29
C LYS A 23 -14.85 0.60 2.10
N ARG A 24 -14.64 -0.43 1.28
CA ARG A 24 -13.29 -0.95 1.02
C ARG A 24 -12.41 0.09 0.31
N HIS A 25 -12.99 0.86 -0.62
CA HIS A 25 -12.25 1.95 -1.25
C HIS A 25 -11.79 2.99 -0.22
N ALA A 26 -12.68 3.36 0.69
CA ALA A 26 -12.34 4.30 1.76
C ALA A 26 -11.26 3.73 2.69
N GLN A 27 -11.36 2.45 3.01
CA GLN A 27 -10.38 1.77 3.86
C GLN A 27 -9.03 1.64 3.19
N LEU A 28 -9.01 1.38 1.88
CA LEU A 28 -7.78 1.34 1.11
C LEU A 28 -7.07 2.71 1.15
N ALA A 29 -7.82 3.78 0.90
CA ALA A 29 -7.28 5.13 0.96
C ALA A 29 -6.78 5.47 2.37
N ALA A 30 -7.52 5.04 3.41
CA ALA A 30 -7.11 5.26 4.79
C ALA A 30 -5.81 4.52 5.12
N ALA A 31 -5.66 3.29 4.64
CA ALA A 31 -4.43 2.51 4.84
C ALA A 31 -3.23 3.19 4.17
N GLU A 32 -3.43 3.76 3.00
CA GLU A 32 -2.38 4.51 2.29
C GLU A 32 -1.99 5.77 3.05
N ARG A 33 -2.98 6.51 3.59
CA ARG A 33 -2.70 7.68 4.42
C ARG A 33 -1.94 7.29 5.70
N LEU A 34 -2.35 6.21 6.32
CA LEU A 34 -1.67 5.69 7.51
C LEU A 34 -0.21 5.36 7.19
N TYR A 35 0.02 4.68 6.08
CA TYR A 35 1.38 4.34 5.65
C TYR A 35 2.29 5.57 5.63
N CYS A 36 1.78 6.70 5.16
CA CYS A 36 2.55 7.95 5.08
C CYS A 36 2.86 8.56 6.44
N LEU A 37 2.10 8.19 7.49
CA LEU A 37 2.29 8.71 8.84
C LEU A 37 3.28 7.89 9.67
N ILE A 38 3.53 6.64 9.26
CA ILE A 38 4.34 5.72 10.06
C ILE A 38 5.82 6.04 9.89
N GLU A 39 6.53 6.10 11.01
CA GLU A 39 7.96 6.37 11.04
C GLU A 39 8.71 5.17 11.59
N ASP A 40 9.83 4.82 10.96
CA ASP A 40 10.76 3.82 11.48
C ASP A 40 11.26 4.30 12.85
N GLY A 41 11.47 3.39 13.77
CA GLY A 41 11.97 3.73 15.10
C GLY A 41 10.90 4.10 16.11
N LYS A 42 9.65 4.21 15.68
CA LYS A 42 8.50 4.38 16.58
C LYS A 42 7.70 3.10 16.66
N GLN A 43 6.93 2.96 17.71
CA GLN A 43 6.00 1.84 17.88
C GLN A 43 4.58 2.36 17.87
N TYR A 44 3.68 1.55 17.31
CA TYR A 44 2.27 1.93 17.13
C TYR A 44 1.38 0.84 17.69
N PRO A 45 0.41 1.18 18.56
CA PRO A 45 -0.53 0.18 19.05
C PRO A 45 -1.48 -0.25 17.94
N TYR A 46 -1.89 -1.51 17.97
CA TYR A 46 -2.83 -2.02 16.98
C TYR A 46 -4.15 -1.23 17.00
N ASP A 47 -4.58 -0.73 18.16
CA ASP A 47 -5.76 0.11 18.28
C ASP A 47 -5.69 1.32 17.34
N PHE A 48 -4.53 2.00 17.32
CA PHE A 48 -4.31 3.13 16.43
C PHE A 48 -4.45 2.72 14.96
N VAL A 49 -3.84 1.60 14.59
CA VAL A 49 -3.86 1.09 13.21
C VAL A 49 -5.28 0.72 12.78
N CYS A 50 -5.97 -0.06 13.60
CA CYS A 50 -7.33 -0.52 13.33
C CYS A 50 -8.30 0.66 13.19
N PHE A 51 -8.25 1.59 14.14
CA PHE A 51 -9.12 2.76 14.13
C PHE A 51 -8.86 3.64 12.91
N HIS A 52 -7.58 3.84 12.56
CA HIS A 52 -7.22 4.69 11.43
C HIS A 52 -7.74 4.14 10.11
N ILE A 53 -7.72 2.81 9.94
CA ILE A 53 -8.17 2.16 8.70
C ILE A 53 -9.69 2.04 8.66
N THR A 54 -10.33 1.65 9.78
CA THR A 54 -11.74 1.25 9.79
C THR A 54 -12.68 2.23 10.46
N GLY A 55 -12.15 3.09 11.35
CA GLY A 55 -12.99 3.92 12.22
C GLY A 55 -13.52 3.19 13.45
N PHE A 56 -13.18 1.91 13.61
CA PHE A 56 -13.58 1.10 14.75
C PHE A 56 -12.38 0.75 15.63
N HIS A 57 -12.63 0.60 16.92
CA HIS A 57 -11.62 0.05 17.83
C HIS A 57 -11.63 -1.47 17.75
N PRO A 58 -10.48 -2.13 17.93
CA PRO A 58 -10.44 -3.59 17.93
C PRO A 58 -11.10 -4.17 19.18
N LYS A 59 -11.35 -5.48 19.18
CA LYS A 59 -11.88 -6.20 20.33
C LYS A 59 -10.92 -6.07 21.50
N LEU A 60 -11.49 -6.14 22.73
CA LEU A 60 -10.70 -6.10 23.96
C LEU A 60 -9.57 -7.14 23.92
N GLY A 61 -8.38 -6.70 24.33
CA GLY A 61 -7.19 -7.53 24.35
C GLY A 61 -6.30 -7.38 23.11
N LEU A 62 -6.86 -6.99 21.98
CA LEU A 62 -6.07 -6.81 20.75
C LEU A 62 -5.42 -5.44 20.65
N GLU A 63 -5.99 -4.45 21.34
CA GLU A 63 -5.51 -3.06 21.30
C GLU A 63 -4.10 -2.89 21.85
N HIS A 64 -3.63 -3.82 22.65
CA HIS A 64 -2.34 -3.70 23.32
C HIS A 64 -1.14 -4.14 22.50
N GLU A 65 -1.35 -4.76 21.33
CA GLU A 65 -0.23 -5.13 20.48
C GLU A 65 0.52 -3.87 20.04
N LEU A 66 1.84 -3.83 20.27
CA LEU A 66 2.69 -2.77 19.76
C LEU A 66 3.43 -3.28 18.53
N ILE A 67 3.40 -2.51 17.45
CA ILE A 67 4.01 -2.88 16.17
C ILE A 67 5.10 -1.86 15.86
N ASP A 68 6.32 -2.33 15.61
CA ASP A 68 7.41 -1.46 15.18
C ASP A 68 7.06 -0.79 13.86
N GLY A 69 7.40 0.49 13.73
CA GLY A 69 7.07 1.26 12.53
C GLY A 69 7.61 0.63 11.25
N ARG A 70 8.84 0.11 11.28
CA ARG A 70 9.41 -0.57 10.12
C ARG A 70 8.56 -1.78 9.71
N ASP A 71 8.21 -2.63 10.68
CA ASP A 71 7.41 -3.82 10.42
C ASP A 71 6.00 -3.43 9.97
N LEU A 72 5.44 -2.39 10.57
CA LEU A 72 4.11 -1.90 10.19
C LEU A 72 4.09 -1.39 8.76
N ARG A 73 5.11 -0.64 8.35
CA ARG A 73 5.19 -0.16 6.96
C ARG A 73 5.28 -1.32 5.98
N ASP A 74 6.08 -2.34 6.28
CA ASP A 74 6.16 -3.54 5.44
C ASP A 74 4.80 -4.25 5.37
N ASP A 75 4.15 -4.42 6.50
CA ASP A 75 2.83 -5.06 6.58
C ASP A 75 1.77 -4.27 5.82
N LEU A 76 1.80 -2.93 5.92
CA LEU A 76 0.82 -2.08 5.23
C LEU A 76 0.97 -2.16 3.71
N GLN A 77 2.18 -2.29 3.20
CA GLN A 77 2.37 -2.48 1.76
C GLN A 77 1.68 -3.75 1.28
N ILE A 78 1.82 -4.85 2.03
CA ILE A 78 1.16 -6.11 1.70
C ILE A 78 -0.36 -5.98 1.85
N PHE A 79 -0.80 -5.35 2.93
CA PHE A 79 -2.21 -5.12 3.22
C PHE A 79 -2.87 -4.34 2.09
N ILE A 80 -2.26 -3.23 1.68
CA ILE A 80 -2.76 -2.36 0.61
C ILE A 80 -2.84 -3.13 -0.72
N ALA A 81 -1.79 -3.86 -1.07
CA ALA A 81 -1.78 -4.62 -2.32
C ALA A 81 -2.88 -5.69 -2.34
N LYS A 82 -3.05 -6.42 -1.25
CA LYS A 82 -4.06 -7.48 -1.16
C LYS A 82 -5.48 -6.92 -1.10
N LEU A 83 -5.69 -5.85 -0.35
CA LEU A 83 -7.01 -5.21 -0.27
C LEU A 83 -7.41 -4.65 -1.63
N SER A 84 -6.49 -3.99 -2.34
CA SER A 84 -6.76 -3.46 -3.67
C SER A 84 -7.09 -4.57 -4.67
N GLY A 85 -6.45 -5.74 -4.52
CA GLY A 85 -6.73 -6.90 -5.38
C GLY A 85 -8.17 -7.40 -5.25
N LYS A 86 -8.79 -7.23 -4.08
CA LYS A 86 -10.19 -7.61 -3.86
C LYS A 86 -11.17 -6.64 -4.53
N LEU A 87 -10.73 -5.43 -4.82
CA LEU A 87 -11.58 -4.42 -5.44
C LEU A 87 -11.66 -4.55 -6.96
N ALA A 88 -10.69 -5.26 -7.56
CA ALA A 88 -10.66 -5.54 -8.99
C ALA A 88 -10.90 -4.30 -9.86
N THR A 89 -10.26 -3.17 -9.50
CA THR A 89 -10.46 -1.90 -10.20
C THR A 89 -9.73 -1.90 -11.53
N SER A 90 -10.46 -1.53 -12.60
CA SER A 90 -9.88 -1.37 -13.92
C SER A 90 -9.08 -0.06 -14.00
N VAL A 91 -7.95 -0.09 -14.72
CA VAL A 91 -7.15 1.12 -14.96
C VAL A 91 -7.96 2.18 -15.71
N THR A 92 -8.94 1.77 -16.51
CA THR A 92 -9.78 2.70 -17.27
C THR A 92 -10.72 3.51 -16.38
N ARG A 93 -10.96 3.09 -15.15
CA ARG A 93 -11.80 3.81 -14.19
C ARG A 93 -11.04 4.85 -13.38
N GLU A 94 -9.70 4.83 -13.46
CA GLU A 94 -8.90 5.79 -12.74
C GLU A 94 -8.87 7.14 -13.46
N SER A 95 -8.97 8.22 -12.71
CA SER A 95 -8.92 9.58 -13.25
C SER A 95 -7.50 10.03 -13.58
N GLU A 96 -6.51 9.31 -13.08
CA GLU A 96 -5.10 9.61 -13.32
C GLU A 96 -4.42 8.41 -13.98
N ARG A 97 -3.26 8.65 -14.56
CA ARG A 97 -2.50 7.60 -15.21
C ARG A 97 -2.03 6.55 -14.21
N VAL A 98 -2.09 5.28 -14.63
CA VAL A 98 -1.57 4.14 -13.88
C VAL A 98 -0.37 3.58 -14.62
N TYR A 99 0.76 3.49 -13.94
CA TYR A 99 2.00 2.94 -14.51
C TYR A 99 2.17 1.49 -14.07
N THR A 100 2.67 0.65 -14.99
CA THR A 100 3.15 -0.68 -14.64
C THR A 100 4.57 -0.59 -14.10
N VAL A 101 5.09 -1.69 -13.54
CA VAL A 101 6.50 -1.76 -13.14
C VAL A 101 7.40 -1.47 -14.33
N GLY A 102 7.08 -2.05 -15.49
CA GLY A 102 7.84 -1.82 -16.73
C GLY A 102 7.81 -0.37 -17.19
N ASP A 103 6.64 0.28 -17.07
CA ASP A 103 6.49 1.68 -17.44
C ASP A 103 7.42 2.57 -16.59
N LEU A 104 7.47 2.31 -15.28
CA LEU A 104 8.33 3.09 -14.38
C LEU A 104 9.81 2.81 -14.62
N ALA A 105 10.15 1.57 -14.90
CA ALA A 105 11.53 1.21 -15.22
C ALA A 105 11.99 1.98 -16.46
N ALA A 106 11.13 2.08 -17.46
CA ALA A 106 11.44 2.84 -18.68
C ALA A 106 11.51 4.34 -18.41
N ARG A 107 10.54 4.87 -17.65
CA ARG A 107 10.47 6.31 -17.34
C ARG A 107 11.71 6.80 -16.58
N PHE A 108 12.16 6.03 -15.60
CA PHE A 108 13.29 6.42 -14.76
C PHE A 108 14.61 5.81 -15.21
N LYS A 109 14.60 5.03 -16.29
CA LYS A 109 15.80 4.39 -16.86
C LYS A 109 16.52 3.50 -15.85
N VAL A 110 15.73 2.69 -15.16
CA VAL A 110 16.23 1.74 -14.15
C VAL A 110 15.70 0.34 -14.45
N SER A 111 16.24 -0.66 -13.75
CA SER A 111 15.73 -2.03 -13.86
C SER A 111 14.44 -2.19 -13.07
N THR A 112 13.69 -3.24 -13.38
CA THR A 112 12.51 -3.60 -12.60
C THR A 112 12.86 -3.94 -11.16
N LYS A 113 14.06 -4.47 -10.92
CA LYS A 113 14.56 -4.72 -9.56
C LYS A 113 14.69 -3.43 -8.75
N THR A 114 15.11 -2.35 -9.40
CA THR A 114 15.19 -1.04 -8.76
C THR A 114 13.81 -0.55 -8.35
N ILE A 115 12.81 -0.73 -9.21
CA ILE A 115 11.43 -0.38 -8.86
C ILE A 115 10.95 -1.19 -7.66
N ASP A 116 11.26 -2.49 -7.62
CA ASP A 116 10.91 -3.34 -6.46
C ASP A 116 11.58 -2.85 -5.17
N ARG A 117 12.81 -2.38 -5.25
CA ARG A 117 13.48 -1.78 -4.09
C ARG A 117 12.79 -0.49 -3.64
N TRP A 118 12.36 0.32 -4.61
CA TRP A 118 11.64 1.58 -4.31
C TRP A 118 10.30 1.30 -3.64
N ARG A 119 9.64 0.20 -3.99
CA ARG A 119 8.42 -0.21 -3.30
C ARG A 119 8.66 -0.40 -1.80
N LYS A 120 9.79 -0.97 -1.44
CA LYS A 120 10.18 -1.15 -0.03
C LYS A 120 10.49 0.17 0.66
N ARG A 121 10.76 1.21 -0.11
CA ARG A 121 11.09 2.55 0.42
C ARG A 121 9.92 3.51 0.39
N GLY A 122 8.73 3.06 -0.01
CA GLY A 122 7.55 3.88 0.06
C GLY A 122 6.80 4.10 -1.24
N LEU A 123 7.27 3.52 -2.34
CA LEU A 123 6.52 3.58 -3.59
C LEU A 123 5.38 2.58 -3.52
N LEU A 124 4.19 3.06 -3.14
CA LEU A 124 3.02 2.21 -2.95
C LEU A 124 2.46 1.73 -4.27
N ALA A 125 2.00 0.49 -4.28
CA ALA A 125 1.36 -0.14 -5.42
C ALA A 125 -0.04 -0.62 -5.05
N ARG A 126 -0.91 -0.66 -6.05
CA ARG A 126 -2.23 -1.30 -5.95
C ARG A 126 -2.32 -2.33 -7.06
N LYS A 127 -3.21 -3.31 -6.90
CA LYS A 127 -3.54 -4.22 -7.99
C LYS A 127 -4.66 -3.62 -8.83
N PHE A 128 -4.45 -3.65 -10.15
CA PHE A 128 -5.43 -3.17 -11.12
C PHE A 128 -5.70 -4.24 -12.17
N ILE A 129 -6.82 -4.10 -12.86
CA ILE A 129 -7.12 -4.87 -14.06
C ILE A 129 -6.71 -4.01 -15.24
N PHE A 130 -5.74 -4.50 -16.02
CA PHE A 130 -5.26 -3.79 -17.22
C PHE A 130 -6.08 -4.16 -18.44
N GLY A 131 -5.80 -3.48 -19.57
CA GLY A 131 -6.58 -3.65 -20.80
C GLY A 131 -6.61 -5.07 -21.36
N ASP A 132 -5.59 -5.89 -21.02
CA ASP A 132 -5.54 -7.29 -21.42
C ASP A 132 -6.30 -8.23 -20.47
N GLY A 133 -6.96 -7.68 -19.46
CA GLY A 133 -7.71 -8.45 -18.46
C GLY A 133 -6.85 -9.02 -17.33
N GLU A 134 -5.54 -8.80 -17.37
CA GLU A 134 -4.63 -9.30 -16.35
C GLU A 134 -4.62 -8.42 -15.12
N HIS A 135 -4.53 -9.06 -13.94
CA HIS A 135 -4.39 -8.38 -12.66
C HIS A 135 -2.90 -8.18 -12.37
N ARG A 136 -2.47 -6.94 -12.32
CA ARG A 136 -1.06 -6.60 -12.07
C ARG A 136 -0.94 -5.43 -11.11
N LEU A 137 0.24 -5.32 -10.51
CA LEU A 137 0.57 -4.14 -9.71
C LEU A 137 0.67 -2.92 -10.62
N GLY A 138 0.11 -1.82 -10.16
CA GLY A 138 0.18 -0.54 -10.84
C GLY A 138 0.45 0.58 -9.85
N PHE A 139 0.91 1.70 -10.37
CA PHE A 139 1.28 2.86 -9.57
C PHE A 139 0.55 4.08 -10.11
N LEU A 140 -0.20 4.74 -9.22
CA LEU A 140 -0.90 5.98 -9.58
C LEU A 140 0.11 7.11 -9.78
N GLU A 141 -0.16 7.99 -10.74
CA GLU A 141 0.68 9.15 -11.03
C GLU A 141 0.98 9.96 -9.77
N SER A 142 -0.04 10.22 -8.94
CA SER A 142 0.12 10.99 -7.70
C SER A 142 1.06 10.29 -6.73
N THR A 143 1.00 8.96 -6.65
CA THR A 143 1.88 8.18 -5.80
C THR A 143 3.33 8.28 -6.28
N VAL A 144 3.53 8.18 -7.59
CA VAL A 144 4.88 8.29 -8.20
C VAL A 144 5.47 9.67 -7.94
N GLU A 145 4.67 10.71 -8.15
CA GLU A 145 5.13 12.09 -7.92
C GLU A 145 5.49 12.34 -6.47
N ARG A 146 4.69 11.83 -5.53
CA ARG A 146 4.99 11.97 -4.11
C ARG A 146 6.28 11.25 -3.75
N PHE A 147 6.47 10.03 -4.24
CA PHE A 147 7.71 9.28 -4.00
C PHE A 147 8.93 10.04 -4.51
N ALA A 148 8.83 10.60 -5.72
CA ALA A 148 9.92 11.36 -6.32
C ALA A 148 10.27 12.61 -5.49
N ARG A 149 9.25 13.31 -4.97
CA ARG A 149 9.47 14.47 -4.11
C ARG A 149 10.12 14.13 -2.78
N GLU A 150 9.73 12.99 -2.21
CA GLU A 150 10.25 12.54 -0.92
C GLU A 150 11.63 11.88 -1.03
N ASN A 151 11.99 11.43 -2.22
CA ASN A 151 13.25 10.70 -2.46
C ASN A 151 13.98 11.26 -3.69
N PRO A 152 14.25 12.56 -3.73
CA PRO A 152 14.84 13.17 -4.94
C PRO A 152 16.19 12.59 -5.31
N HIS A 153 16.98 12.17 -4.32
CA HIS A 153 18.31 11.59 -4.57
C HIS A 153 18.22 10.22 -5.27
N LEU A 154 17.18 9.43 -4.98
CA LEU A 154 17.00 8.13 -5.63
C LEU A 154 16.61 8.32 -7.10
N VAL A 155 15.71 9.24 -7.36
CA VAL A 155 15.19 9.51 -8.70
C VAL A 155 16.26 10.20 -9.57
N ALA A 156 17.03 11.10 -8.98
CA ALA A 156 18.08 11.83 -9.69
C ALA A 156 19.20 10.89 -10.18
N LYS A 157 19.55 9.89 -9.39
CA LYS A 157 20.58 8.90 -9.78
C LYS A 157 20.11 8.01 -10.92
N ALA A 158 18.82 7.88 -11.10
CA ALA A 158 18.21 6.98 -12.08
C ALA A 158 18.14 7.60 -13.47
N GLY A 159 18.22 8.89 -13.55
CA GLY A 159 18.11 9.61 -14.80
C GLY A 159 19.42 10.07 -15.34
#